data_5c0ca1cca7470367baf116023798cc0d
#
_entry.id   5c0ca1cca7470367baf116023798cc0d
#
_cell.length_a   1.000
_cell.length_b   1.000
_cell.length_c   1.000
_cell.angle_alpha   90.00
_cell.angle_beta   90.00
_cell.angle_gamma   90.00
#
_symmetry.space_group_name_H-M   'P 1'
#
loop_
_entity.id
_entity.type
_entity.pdbx_description
1 polymer ?
#
loop_
_entity_poly.entity_id
_entity_poly.type
_entity_poly.pdbx_seq_one_letter_code
_entity_poly.pdbx_strand_id
1 'polypeptide(L)'
;MSLALAITATAQFEGSKQVYEAPNLTEIVKTHKTVAILPFEAKITYRKQPKNFNLEANQEQERTMSRNIQSSMYTFLLRKRDNYVVTFQDVEKTNILLKKAGMLDKLDEFTKDEVAKALNVDAVLGGKFETEQTKSEAGAIASAVLFGGLGGKTGTGTLTLVVNDASDGELLWRFFKTMDDSIMSSTDDLIERMMRKVSRNFPYQLESKK
;
A
#
# COMPACT_ATOMS: atom_id res chain seq x y z
N MET A 1 18.68 -49.78 21.85
CA MET A 1 17.38 -49.19 21.43
C MET A 1 17.58 -47.71 21.31
N SER A 2 17.76 -47.22 20.08
CA SER A 2 17.90 -45.76 19.82
C SER A 2 16.52 -45.18 19.50
N LEU A 3 16.11 -44.23 20.33
CA LEU A 3 14.84 -43.51 20.15
C LEU A 3 15.10 -42.34 19.20
N ALA A 4 14.61 -42.43 17.95
CA ALA A 4 14.67 -41.34 16.99
C ALA A 4 13.56 -40.31 17.32
N LEU A 5 13.97 -39.10 17.74
CA LEU A 5 13.05 -37.99 17.95
C LEU A 5 12.71 -37.39 16.58
N ALA A 6 11.48 -37.61 16.10
CA ALA A 6 10.98 -36.95 14.91
C ALA A 6 10.61 -35.50 15.24
N ILE A 7 11.42 -34.55 14.77
CA ILE A 7 11.11 -33.11 14.83
C ILE A 7 10.14 -32.83 13.69
N THR A 8 8.85 -32.67 14.01
CA THR A 8 7.86 -32.15 13.06
C THR A 8 8.07 -30.65 12.90
N ALA A 9 8.74 -30.23 11.84
CA ALA A 9 8.78 -28.85 11.42
C ALA A 9 7.37 -28.44 10.95
N THR A 10 6.64 -27.70 11.75
CA THR A 10 5.45 -27.01 11.29
C THR A 10 5.89 -25.85 10.41
N ALA A 11 5.82 -26.02 9.09
CA ALA A 11 5.97 -24.95 8.14
C ALA A 11 4.80 -23.97 8.36
N GLN A 12 5.07 -22.88 9.06
CA GLN A 12 4.14 -21.76 9.09
C GLN A 12 4.11 -21.18 7.67
N PHE A 13 2.97 -21.29 7.02
CA PHE A 13 2.72 -20.69 5.71
C PHE A 13 2.62 -19.16 5.91
N GLU A 14 3.76 -18.47 6.05
CA GLU A 14 3.78 -17.03 5.90
C GLU A 14 3.48 -16.71 4.43
N GLY A 15 2.38 -15.98 4.19
CA GLY A 15 2.03 -15.52 2.84
C GLY A 15 3.25 -14.95 2.13
N SER A 16 3.41 -15.27 0.84
CA SER A 16 4.61 -14.95 0.07
C SER A 16 4.97 -13.46 0.17
N LYS A 17 6.19 -13.16 0.59
CA LYS A 17 6.79 -11.83 0.60
C LYS A 17 7.82 -11.76 -0.51
N GLN A 18 7.76 -10.71 -1.35
CA GLN A 18 8.75 -10.45 -2.39
C GLN A 18 9.22 -9.01 -2.29
N VAL A 19 10.51 -8.80 -2.44
CA VAL A 19 11.13 -7.46 -2.47
C VAL A 19 12.00 -7.38 -3.71
N TYR A 20 11.86 -6.29 -4.45
CA TYR A 20 12.76 -5.90 -5.53
C TYR A 20 13.45 -4.59 -5.16
N GLU A 21 14.71 -4.49 -5.46
CA GLU A 21 15.55 -3.31 -5.28
C GLU A 21 16.36 -3.10 -6.56
N ALA A 22 16.31 -1.87 -7.10
CA ALA A 22 17.15 -1.51 -8.25
C ALA A 22 18.64 -1.59 -7.87
N PRO A 23 19.55 -1.97 -8.79
CA PRO A 23 20.96 -2.14 -8.47
C PRO A 23 21.65 -0.89 -7.88
N ASN A 24 21.17 0.29 -8.26
CA ASN A 24 21.69 1.60 -7.85
C ASN A 24 20.78 2.31 -6.80
N LEU A 25 19.84 1.57 -6.19
CA LEU A 25 18.86 2.12 -5.25
C LEU A 25 19.51 3.01 -4.17
N THR A 26 20.54 2.51 -3.50
CA THR A 26 21.22 3.21 -2.40
C THR A 26 21.80 4.56 -2.83
N GLU A 27 22.31 4.66 -4.05
CA GLU A 27 22.89 5.92 -4.57
C GLU A 27 21.80 6.91 -4.94
N ILE A 28 20.75 6.45 -5.59
CA ILE A 28 19.63 7.30 -6.03
C ILE A 28 18.88 7.86 -4.83
N VAL A 29 18.50 7.03 -3.84
CA VAL A 29 17.71 7.49 -2.69
C VAL A 29 18.42 8.54 -1.83
N LYS A 30 19.77 8.59 -1.86
CA LYS A 30 20.54 9.63 -1.16
C LYS A 30 20.37 11.02 -1.79
N THR A 31 19.95 11.10 -3.04
CA THR A 31 19.71 12.38 -3.74
C THR A 31 18.31 12.92 -3.48
N HIS A 32 17.38 12.05 -3.04
CA HIS A 32 16.00 12.43 -2.80
C HIS A 32 15.86 13.23 -1.50
N LYS A 33 14.97 14.21 -1.51
CA LYS A 33 14.60 15.06 -0.36
C LYS A 33 13.12 14.95 -0.03
N THR A 34 12.28 14.87 -1.07
CA THR A 34 10.83 14.89 -0.93
C THR A 34 10.19 13.74 -1.73
N VAL A 35 9.33 12.98 -1.08
CA VAL A 35 8.57 11.89 -1.69
C VAL A 35 7.08 12.15 -1.56
N ALA A 36 6.33 12.02 -2.65
CA ALA A 36 4.87 12.10 -2.59
C ALA A 36 4.26 10.69 -2.46
N ILE A 37 3.23 10.57 -1.62
CA ILE A 37 2.43 9.36 -1.51
C ILE A 37 1.23 9.53 -2.43
N LEU A 38 1.11 8.68 -3.45
CA LEU A 38 0.01 8.71 -4.40
C LEU A 38 -1.23 8.03 -3.83
N PRO A 39 -2.46 8.38 -4.28
CA PRO A 39 -3.62 7.52 -4.13
C PRO A 39 -3.31 6.10 -4.60
N PHE A 40 -3.71 5.10 -3.82
CA PHE A 40 -3.46 3.69 -4.14
C PHE A 40 -4.49 3.18 -5.15
N GLU A 41 -4.08 2.31 -6.05
CA GLU A 41 -5.04 1.51 -6.78
C GLU A 41 -5.68 0.51 -5.81
N ALA A 42 -6.96 0.66 -5.52
CA ALA A 42 -7.70 -0.26 -4.69
C ALA A 42 -8.65 -1.09 -5.54
N LYS A 43 -8.70 -2.41 -5.32
CA LYS A 43 -9.58 -3.33 -6.03
C LYS A 43 -10.30 -4.26 -5.08
N ILE A 44 -11.64 -4.24 -5.16
CA ILE A 44 -12.49 -5.10 -4.36
C ILE A 44 -13.18 -6.11 -5.29
N THR A 45 -12.82 -7.37 -5.13
CA THR A 45 -13.43 -8.48 -5.87
C THR A 45 -14.28 -9.35 -4.92
N TYR A 46 -15.14 -10.17 -5.48
CA TYR A 46 -16.02 -11.06 -4.72
C TYR A 46 -15.87 -12.47 -5.23
N ARG A 47 -15.59 -13.43 -4.34
CA ARG A 47 -15.58 -14.87 -4.69
C ARG A 47 -16.94 -15.33 -5.21
N LYS A 48 -18.01 -14.77 -4.62
CA LYS A 48 -19.38 -14.91 -5.08
C LYS A 48 -20.03 -13.55 -5.08
N GLN A 49 -20.38 -13.06 -6.27
CA GLN A 49 -20.98 -11.75 -6.42
C GLN A 49 -22.31 -11.66 -5.64
N PRO A 50 -22.51 -10.60 -4.84
CA PRO A 50 -23.76 -10.37 -4.13
C PRO A 50 -24.94 -10.23 -5.10
N LYS A 51 -26.13 -10.67 -4.68
CA LYS A 51 -27.34 -10.54 -5.51
C LYS A 51 -27.67 -9.09 -5.87
N ASN A 52 -27.33 -8.15 -4.99
CA ASN A 52 -27.56 -6.71 -5.16
C ASN A 52 -26.25 -5.97 -5.53
N PHE A 53 -25.35 -6.61 -6.27
CA PHE A 53 -24.12 -5.97 -6.68
C PHE A 53 -24.40 -4.72 -7.53
N ASN A 54 -23.79 -3.61 -7.14
CA ASN A 54 -23.82 -2.36 -7.87
C ASN A 54 -22.40 -1.95 -8.21
N LEU A 55 -22.07 -1.87 -9.48
CA LEU A 55 -20.71 -1.56 -9.95
C LEU A 55 -20.26 -0.16 -9.52
N GLU A 56 -21.14 0.83 -9.61
CA GLU A 56 -20.82 2.22 -9.24
C GLU A 56 -20.52 2.35 -7.74
N ALA A 57 -21.35 1.71 -6.90
CA ALA A 57 -21.11 1.64 -5.47
C ALA A 57 -19.80 0.93 -5.13
N ASN A 58 -19.45 -0.13 -5.84
CA ASN A 58 -18.18 -0.84 -5.67
C ASN A 58 -16.97 0.06 -6.04
N GLN A 59 -17.06 0.77 -7.16
CA GLN A 59 -16.03 1.72 -7.59
C GLN A 59 -15.86 2.88 -6.60
N GLU A 60 -16.96 3.39 -5.99
CA GLU A 60 -16.85 4.42 -4.96
C GLU A 60 -16.19 3.91 -3.69
N GLN A 61 -16.43 2.65 -3.32
CA GLN A 61 -15.71 1.98 -2.22
C GLN A 61 -14.22 1.84 -2.54
N GLU A 62 -13.86 1.44 -3.76
CA GLU A 62 -12.47 1.36 -4.21
C GLU A 62 -11.79 2.75 -4.13
N ARG A 63 -12.45 3.82 -4.59
CA ARG A 63 -11.94 5.21 -4.47
C ARG A 63 -11.76 5.64 -3.02
N THR A 64 -12.72 5.32 -2.16
CA THR A 64 -12.65 5.64 -0.73
C THR A 64 -11.50 4.89 -0.06
N MET A 65 -11.35 3.59 -0.34
CA MET A 65 -10.26 2.76 0.15
C MET A 65 -8.89 3.28 -0.31
N SER A 66 -8.78 3.68 -1.57
CA SER A 66 -7.59 4.30 -2.16
C SER A 66 -7.11 5.50 -1.33
N ARG A 67 -8.00 6.44 -1.03
CA ARG A 67 -7.71 7.64 -0.24
C ARG A 67 -7.40 7.31 1.23
N ASN A 68 -8.12 6.37 1.83
CA ASN A 68 -7.88 5.94 3.20
C ASN A 68 -6.49 5.31 3.35
N ILE A 69 -6.07 4.44 2.42
CA ILE A 69 -4.74 3.84 2.43
C ILE A 69 -3.66 4.93 2.30
N GLN A 70 -3.81 5.88 1.38
CA GLN A 70 -2.89 7.01 1.20
C GLN A 70 -2.75 7.81 2.51
N SER A 71 -3.86 8.19 3.13
CA SER A 71 -3.90 8.98 4.37
C SER A 71 -3.30 8.23 5.56
N SER A 72 -3.63 6.95 5.73
CA SER A 72 -3.08 6.11 6.79
C SER A 72 -1.58 5.90 6.62
N MET A 73 -1.11 5.69 5.38
CA MET A 73 0.32 5.60 5.06
C MET A 73 1.05 6.89 5.44
N TYR A 74 0.52 8.04 5.04
CA TYR A 74 1.09 9.34 5.40
C TYR A 74 1.16 9.52 6.92
N THR A 75 0.05 9.25 7.63
CA THR A 75 -0.02 9.35 9.09
C THR A 75 1.03 8.45 9.76
N PHE A 76 1.20 7.22 9.28
CA PHE A 76 2.23 6.31 9.80
C PHE A 76 3.63 6.88 9.60
N LEU A 77 3.96 7.31 8.37
CA LEU A 77 5.28 7.85 8.03
C LEU A 77 5.55 9.16 8.78
N LEU A 78 4.56 10.03 8.92
CA LEU A 78 4.68 11.28 9.67
C LEU A 78 4.96 11.05 11.16
N ARG A 79 4.28 10.10 11.81
CA ARG A 79 4.55 9.74 13.22
C ARG A 79 5.97 9.23 13.45
N LYS A 80 6.63 8.73 12.41
CA LYS A 80 7.97 8.14 12.46
C LYS A 80 8.97 8.91 11.58
N ARG A 81 8.71 10.17 11.30
CA ARG A 81 9.51 10.99 10.37
C ARG A 81 11.01 10.98 10.67
N ASP A 82 11.38 10.92 11.95
CA ASP A 82 12.77 10.92 12.39
C ASP A 82 13.53 9.61 12.04
N ASN A 83 12.82 8.60 11.54
CA ASN A 83 13.40 7.34 11.08
C ASN A 83 13.69 7.35 9.56
N TYR A 84 13.44 8.45 8.85
CA TYR A 84 13.56 8.51 7.40
C TYR A 84 14.50 9.63 6.95
N VAL A 85 15.20 9.39 5.83
CA VAL A 85 16.13 10.36 5.22
C VAL A 85 15.43 11.40 4.34
N VAL A 86 14.14 11.23 4.08
CA VAL A 86 13.32 12.12 3.24
C VAL A 86 12.14 12.69 4.01
N THR A 87 11.56 13.76 3.48
CA THR A 87 10.25 14.26 3.91
C THR A 87 9.16 13.74 2.98
N PHE A 88 7.99 13.45 3.55
CA PHE A 88 6.83 13.05 2.77
C PHE A 88 5.94 14.26 2.51
N GLN A 89 5.60 14.50 1.23
CA GLN A 89 4.69 15.58 0.86
C GLN A 89 3.31 15.33 1.49
N ASP A 90 2.71 16.38 2.02
CA ASP A 90 1.36 16.33 2.59
C ASP A 90 0.35 15.80 1.55
N VAL A 91 -0.52 14.86 1.97
CA VAL A 91 -1.42 14.16 1.04
C VAL A 91 -2.51 15.08 0.49
N GLU A 92 -2.95 16.09 1.25
CA GLU A 92 -3.92 17.06 0.77
C GLU A 92 -3.28 17.92 -0.33
N LYS A 93 -2.05 18.41 -0.10
CA LYS A 93 -1.27 19.12 -1.12
C LYS A 93 -1.07 18.26 -2.36
N THR A 94 -0.67 16.99 -2.19
CA THR A 94 -0.49 16.02 -3.29
C THR A 94 -1.76 15.91 -4.13
N ASN A 95 -2.91 15.68 -3.49
CA ASN A 95 -4.18 15.49 -4.17
C ASN A 95 -4.69 16.78 -4.86
N ILE A 96 -4.44 17.96 -4.26
CA ILE A 96 -4.74 19.25 -4.89
C ILE A 96 -3.90 19.45 -6.16
N LEU A 97 -2.59 19.13 -6.12
CA LEU A 97 -1.70 19.25 -7.27
C LEU A 97 -2.10 18.27 -8.39
N LEU A 98 -2.37 17.02 -8.05
CA LEU A 98 -2.87 16.01 -9.00
C LEU A 98 -4.19 16.45 -9.65
N LYS A 99 -5.11 17.01 -8.86
CA LYS A 99 -6.38 17.52 -9.39
C LYS A 99 -6.17 18.70 -10.33
N LYS A 100 -5.29 19.64 -10.00
CA LYS A 100 -4.95 20.77 -10.87
C LYS A 100 -4.32 20.34 -12.18
N ALA A 101 -3.52 19.26 -12.15
CA ALA A 101 -2.89 18.67 -13.33
C ALA A 101 -3.86 17.76 -14.12
N GLY A 102 -5.09 17.52 -13.66
CA GLY A 102 -6.04 16.59 -14.29
C GLY A 102 -5.67 15.13 -14.15
N MET A 103 -4.82 14.78 -13.20
CA MET A 103 -4.24 13.43 -13.02
C MET A 103 -4.91 12.62 -11.90
N LEU A 104 -5.64 13.26 -10.96
CA LEU A 104 -6.05 12.63 -9.70
C LEU A 104 -6.87 11.34 -9.90
N ASP A 105 -7.77 11.32 -10.87
CA ASP A 105 -8.65 10.18 -11.15
C ASP A 105 -8.17 9.33 -12.35
N LYS A 106 -6.97 9.61 -12.86
CA LYS A 106 -6.40 9.03 -14.10
C LYS A 106 -4.91 8.75 -13.98
N LEU A 107 -4.44 8.38 -12.79
CA LEU A 107 -3.01 8.15 -12.54
C LEU A 107 -2.40 7.02 -13.38
N ASP A 108 -3.22 6.15 -13.93
CA ASP A 108 -2.86 5.06 -14.83
C ASP A 108 -2.64 5.53 -16.29
N GLU A 109 -3.10 6.74 -16.65
CA GLU A 109 -2.88 7.34 -17.97
C GLU A 109 -1.53 8.09 -18.06
N PHE A 110 -0.81 8.26 -16.94
CA PHE A 110 0.43 9.05 -16.85
C PHE A 110 1.63 8.21 -16.39
N THR A 111 2.80 8.55 -16.88
CA THR A 111 4.07 7.97 -16.40
C THR A 111 4.43 8.50 -15.01
N LYS A 112 5.29 7.80 -14.27
CA LYS A 112 5.61 8.18 -12.88
C LYS A 112 6.46 9.44 -12.81
N ASP A 113 7.30 9.71 -13.79
CA ASP A 113 8.05 10.96 -13.94
C ASP A 113 7.12 12.15 -14.23
N GLU A 114 6.12 11.99 -15.12
CA GLU A 114 5.10 13.01 -15.35
C GLU A 114 4.35 13.39 -14.08
N VAL A 115 3.92 12.37 -13.32
CA VAL A 115 3.24 12.56 -12.03
C VAL A 115 4.17 13.24 -11.03
N ALA A 116 5.40 12.78 -10.87
CA ALA A 116 6.37 13.36 -9.95
C ALA A 116 6.71 14.82 -10.29
N LYS A 117 6.83 15.12 -11.58
CA LYS A 117 7.04 16.48 -12.07
C LYS A 117 5.87 17.41 -11.75
N ALA A 118 4.63 16.96 -11.93
CA ALA A 118 3.44 17.72 -11.57
C ALA A 118 3.35 17.99 -10.07
N LEU A 119 3.87 17.08 -9.24
CA LEU A 119 3.93 17.19 -7.79
C LEU A 119 5.14 17.96 -7.26
N ASN A 120 6.15 18.19 -8.11
CA ASN A 120 7.45 18.78 -7.76
C ASN A 120 8.11 18.03 -6.58
N VAL A 121 8.35 16.73 -6.78
CA VAL A 121 8.99 15.82 -5.81
C VAL A 121 10.07 15.00 -6.48
N ASP A 122 10.97 14.38 -5.68
CA ASP A 122 12.10 13.59 -6.17
C ASP A 122 11.74 12.13 -6.43
N ALA A 123 10.66 11.65 -5.83
CA ALA A 123 10.12 10.31 -6.07
C ALA A 123 8.65 10.22 -5.71
N VAL A 124 7.98 9.19 -6.20
CA VAL A 124 6.60 8.85 -5.84
C VAL A 124 6.53 7.48 -5.19
N LEU A 125 5.80 7.40 -4.08
CA LEU A 125 5.43 6.18 -3.40
C LEU A 125 3.97 5.88 -3.74
N GLY A 126 3.73 4.79 -4.42
CA GLY A 126 2.40 4.32 -4.80
C GLY A 126 2.21 2.86 -4.48
N GLY A 127 1.11 2.29 -4.95
CA GLY A 127 0.89 0.87 -4.79
C GLY A 127 -0.51 0.44 -5.16
N LYS A 128 -0.73 -0.85 -5.01
CA LYS A 128 -1.99 -1.52 -5.29
C LYS A 128 -2.41 -2.35 -4.10
N PHE A 129 -3.68 -2.24 -3.73
CA PHE A 129 -4.32 -3.09 -2.75
C PHE A 129 -5.49 -3.83 -3.38
N GLU A 130 -5.43 -5.15 -3.39
CA GLU A 130 -6.49 -6.00 -3.92
C GLU A 130 -7.03 -6.86 -2.79
N THR A 131 -8.36 -6.96 -2.68
CA THR A 131 -9.02 -7.82 -1.72
C THR A 131 -10.13 -8.63 -2.38
N GLU A 132 -10.20 -9.92 -2.03
CA GLU A 132 -11.30 -10.80 -2.43
C GLU A 132 -12.22 -11.02 -1.23
N GLN A 133 -13.48 -10.67 -1.37
CA GLN A 133 -14.49 -10.88 -0.34
C GLN A 133 -15.15 -12.26 -0.46
N THR A 134 -15.14 -13.03 0.63
CA THR A 134 -15.65 -14.41 0.65
C THR A 134 -17.13 -14.51 0.98
N LYS A 135 -17.73 -13.47 1.59
CA LYS A 135 -19.14 -13.44 2.00
C LYS A 135 -19.98 -12.53 1.13
N SER A 136 -21.15 -13.04 0.73
CA SER A 136 -22.12 -12.35 -0.14
C SER A 136 -23.14 -11.50 0.65
N GLU A 137 -22.85 -11.06 1.86
CA GLU A 137 -23.83 -10.33 2.67
C GLU A 137 -23.74 -8.81 2.44
N ALA A 138 -24.82 -8.26 1.91
CA ALA A 138 -25.00 -6.81 1.72
C ALA A 138 -24.81 -5.97 3.00
N GLY A 139 -24.94 -6.58 4.18
CA GLY A 139 -24.72 -5.93 5.48
C GLY A 139 -23.24 -5.65 5.81
N ALA A 140 -22.30 -6.43 5.27
CA ALA A 140 -20.86 -6.22 5.49
C ALA A 140 -20.35 -4.99 4.72
N ILE A 141 -20.94 -4.69 3.57
CA ILE A 141 -20.57 -3.57 2.71
C ILE A 141 -20.99 -2.24 3.35
N ALA A 142 -22.19 -2.16 3.91
CA ALA A 142 -22.70 -0.95 4.55
C ALA A 142 -21.89 -0.58 5.81
N SER A 143 -21.46 -1.58 6.60
CA SER A 143 -20.65 -1.32 7.80
C SER A 143 -19.22 -0.90 7.47
N ALA A 144 -18.62 -1.42 6.41
CA ALA A 144 -17.28 -1.04 5.96
C ALA A 144 -17.22 0.43 5.52
N VAL A 145 -18.25 0.90 4.82
CA VAL A 145 -18.35 2.30 4.34
C VAL A 145 -18.62 3.27 5.50
N LEU A 146 -19.50 2.90 6.43
CA LEU A 146 -19.93 3.78 7.52
C LEU A 146 -18.88 3.96 8.62
N PHE A 147 -18.00 2.97 8.83
CA PHE A 147 -17.03 2.99 9.93
C PHE A 147 -15.58 3.19 9.45
N GLY A 148 -15.35 3.49 8.15
CA GLY A 148 -14.01 3.67 7.61
C GLY A 148 -13.11 2.44 7.75
N GLY A 149 -13.68 1.30 8.10
CA GLY A 149 -12.99 0.05 8.33
C GLY A 149 -13.34 -0.99 7.28
N LEU A 150 -12.42 -1.89 7.00
CA LEU A 150 -12.66 -3.12 6.26
C LEU A 150 -13.50 -4.07 7.15
N GLY A 151 -14.72 -3.63 7.51
CA GLY A 151 -15.60 -4.35 8.41
C GLY A 151 -16.18 -5.60 7.75
N GLY A 152 -15.60 -6.72 8.04
CA GLY A 152 -16.05 -8.06 7.64
C GLY A 152 -14.88 -9.02 7.59
N LYS A 153 -15.11 -10.31 7.77
CA LYS A 153 -14.11 -11.35 7.46
C LYS A 153 -13.92 -11.33 5.94
N THR A 154 -12.95 -10.58 5.48
CA THR A 154 -12.54 -10.56 4.09
C THR A 154 -11.73 -11.81 3.79
N GLY A 155 -11.78 -12.28 2.55
CA GLY A 155 -10.94 -13.38 2.07
C GLY A 155 -9.46 -13.07 2.13
N THR A 156 -8.73 -13.29 1.08
CA THR A 156 -7.32 -12.92 0.98
C THR A 156 -7.15 -11.49 0.45
N GLY A 157 -6.11 -10.80 0.91
CA GLY A 157 -5.71 -9.51 0.37
C GLY A 157 -4.27 -9.54 -0.12
N THR A 158 -3.96 -8.74 -1.13
CA THR A 158 -2.59 -8.51 -1.58
C THR A 158 -2.27 -7.03 -1.55
N LEU A 159 -1.05 -6.72 -1.13
CA LEU A 159 -0.51 -5.37 -1.20
C LEU A 159 0.77 -5.34 -2.00
N THR A 160 0.81 -4.41 -2.92
CA THR A 160 2.02 -4.00 -3.61
C THR A 160 2.34 -2.55 -3.23
N LEU A 161 3.57 -2.28 -2.81
CA LEU A 161 4.13 -0.94 -2.68
C LEU A 161 5.21 -0.76 -3.73
N VAL A 162 5.32 0.44 -4.30
CA VAL A 162 6.35 0.79 -5.29
C VAL A 162 6.90 2.18 -5.01
N VAL A 163 8.20 2.35 -5.23
CA VAL A 163 8.86 3.66 -5.28
C VAL A 163 9.43 3.83 -6.68
N ASN A 164 9.06 4.93 -7.32
CA ASN A 164 9.58 5.30 -8.64
C ASN A 164 10.34 6.62 -8.55
N ASP A 165 11.44 6.71 -9.29
CA ASP A 165 12.24 7.92 -9.45
C ASP A 165 11.46 9.00 -10.22
N ALA A 166 11.70 10.27 -9.89
CA ALA A 166 11.08 11.40 -10.59
C ALA A 166 11.78 11.74 -11.90
N SER A 167 13.05 11.38 -12.05
CA SER A 167 13.84 11.79 -13.22
C SER A 167 13.44 11.08 -14.50
N ASP A 168 13.05 9.82 -14.40
CA ASP A 168 12.78 8.92 -15.52
C ASP A 168 11.57 7.99 -15.31
N GLY A 169 10.98 7.99 -14.11
CA GLY A 169 9.87 7.11 -13.75
C GLY A 169 10.27 5.68 -13.44
N GLU A 170 11.58 5.35 -13.43
CA GLU A 170 12.05 3.99 -13.18
C GLU A 170 11.64 3.45 -11.82
N LEU A 171 11.37 2.14 -11.79
CA LEU A 171 11.04 1.42 -10.56
C LEU A 171 12.32 1.22 -9.74
N LEU A 172 12.42 1.93 -8.62
CA LEU A 172 13.55 1.79 -7.68
C LEU A 172 13.36 0.66 -6.69
N TRP A 173 12.14 0.49 -6.21
CA TRP A 173 11.84 -0.47 -5.16
C TRP A 173 10.40 -0.96 -5.26
N ARG A 174 10.21 -2.27 -4.99
CA ARG A 174 8.89 -2.88 -4.92
C ARG A 174 8.83 -3.86 -3.77
N PHE A 175 7.73 -3.79 -3.03
CA PHE A 175 7.37 -4.76 -2.01
C PHE A 175 6.02 -5.37 -2.33
N PHE A 176 5.93 -6.69 -2.29
CA PHE A 176 4.69 -7.44 -2.46
C PHE A 176 4.46 -8.35 -1.28
N LYS A 177 3.23 -8.40 -0.78
CA LYS A 177 2.83 -9.33 0.27
C LYS A 177 1.38 -9.74 0.15
N THR A 178 1.13 -11.06 0.29
CA THR A 178 -0.21 -11.61 0.52
C THR A 178 -0.52 -11.54 2.02
N MET A 179 -1.76 -11.20 2.37
CA MET A 179 -2.25 -11.08 3.73
C MET A 179 -3.48 -11.96 3.91
N ASP A 180 -3.55 -12.63 5.06
CA ASP A 180 -4.66 -13.49 5.44
C ASP A 180 -5.76 -12.72 6.18
N ASP A 181 -6.99 -13.23 6.13
CA ASP A 181 -8.25 -12.68 6.64
C ASP A 181 -8.25 -12.13 8.07
N SER A 182 -7.42 -12.66 8.93
CA SER A 182 -7.45 -12.33 10.37
C SER A 182 -6.89 -10.93 10.69
N ILE A 183 -6.48 -10.18 9.66
CA ILE A 183 -5.57 -9.05 9.81
C ILE A 183 -6.25 -7.70 9.60
N MET A 184 -7.45 -7.66 9.01
CA MET A 184 -8.04 -6.40 8.53
C MET A 184 -9.21 -5.93 9.41
N SER A 185 -8.90 -5.34 10.56
CA SER A 185 -9.90 -4.66 11.39
C SER A 185 -10.12 -3.20 10.96
N SER A 186 -9.08 -2.54 10.41
CA SER A 186 -9.16 -1.18 9.86
C SER A 186 -8.04 -0.93 8.84
N THR A 187 -8.15 0.16 8.05
CA THR A 187 -7.09 0.60 7.14
C THR A 187 -5.81 0.95 7.91
N ASP A 188 -5.93 1.56 9.09
CA ASP A 188 -4.79 1.91 9.93
C ASP A 188 -4.07 0.66 10.45
N ASP A 189 -4.80 -0.35 10.93
CA ASP A 189 -4.22 -1.63 11.34
C ASP A 189 -3.50 -2.33 10.19
N LEU A 190 -4.10 -2.29 9.00
CA LEU A 190 -3.50 -2.80 7.79
C LEU A 190 -2.15 -2.13 7.53
N ILE A 191 -2.13 -0.79 7.47
CA ILE A 191 -0.92 0.00 7.22
C ILE A 191 0.12 -0.22 8.32
N GLU A 192 -0.27 -0.20 9.59
CA GLU A 192 0.63 -0.43 10.72
C GLU A 192 1.35 -1.78 10.62
N ARG A 193 0.59 -2.84 10.34
CA ARG A 193 1.14 -4.21 10.20
C ARG A 193 2.03 -4.35 8.96
N MET A 194 1.62 -3.71 7.86
CA MET A 194 2.42 -3.67 6.63
C MET A 194 3.75 -2.98 6.87
N MET A 195 3.72 -1.76 7.40
CA MET A 195 4.93 -0.98 7.62
C MET A 195 5.88 -1.62 8.63
N ARG A 196 5.37 -2.39 9.60
CA ARG A 196 6.23 -3.24 10.45
C ARG A 196 6.97 -4.33 9.66
N LYS A 197 6.35 -4.88 8.60
CA LYS A 197 7.00 -5.88 7.73
C LYS A 197 7.92 -5.24 6.69
N VAL A 198 7.54 -4.06 6.21
CA VAL A 198 8.27 -3.26 5.21
C VAL A 198 9.49 -2.57 5.81
N SER A 199 9.41 -2.10 7.06
CA SER A 199 10.37 -1.19 7.68
C SER A 199 11.83 -1.62 7.57
N ARG A 200 12.13 -2.90 7.51
CA ARG A 200 13.50 -3.42 7.36
C ARG A 200 14.06 -3.29 5.93
N ASN A 201 13.20 -3.06 4.94
CA ASN A 201 13.55 -3.01 3.54
C ASN A 201 13.05 -1.73 2.87
N PHE A 202 12.51 -0.78 3.64
CA PHE A 202 12.02 0.48 3.07
C PHE A 202 13.19 1.38 2.70
N PRO A 203 13.30 1.83 1.45
CA PRO A 203 14.54 2.41 0.91
C PRO A 203 14.97 3.72 1.58
N TYR A 204 14.04 4.42 2.22
CA TYR A 204 14.30 5.71 2.88
C TYR A 204 14.53 5.60 4.38
N GLN A 205 14.61 4.41 4.94
CA GLN A 205 14.84 4.24 6.37
C GLN A 205 16.29 4.59 6.73
N LEU A 206 16.47 5.40 7.79
CA LEU A 206 17.77 5.63 8.37
C LEU A 206 18.35 4.30 8.85
N GLU A 207 19.61 4.03 8.51
CA GLU A 207 20.34 2.91 9.09
C GLU A 207 20.36 3.07 10.61
N SER A 208 19.83 2.10 11.33
CA SER A 208 19.96 2.08 12.79
C SER A 208 21.44 2.05 13.11
N LYS A 209 21.94 3.09 13.79
CA LYS A 209 23.31 3.02 14.37
C LYS A 209 23.37 1.77 15.23
N LYS A 210 24.18 0.79 14.78
CA LYS A 210 24.54 -0.38 15.56
C LYS A 210 25.37 0.02 16.77
#